data_af438789837f6014b1f481d37dce4666
#
_entry.id   af438789837f6014b1f481d37dce4666
#
_cell.length_a   1.000
_cell.length_b   1.000
_cell.length_c   1.000
_cell.angle_alpha   90.00
_cell.angle_beta   90.00
_cell.angle_gamma   90.00
#
_symmetry.space_group_name_H-M   'P 1'
#
loop_
_entity.id
_entity.type
_entity.pdbx_description
1 polymer ?
#
loop_
_entity_poly.entity_id
_entity_poly.type
_entity_poly.pdbx_seq_one_letter_code
_entity_poly.pdbx_strand_id
1 'polypeptide(L)'
;MVFFLTIVPLIGIFGTSIYVYHNGIVWQEPILLLIFWFISGMGITMGYHRLFAHKSFKTNSFVEWILMISGSLAFENTILKWVSDHRKHHNLSDTKDDPYSITEGFWHAHIGWIIKNTPEEQSKIKAVRDLESKSAIKFQNK
;
A
#
# COMPACT_ATOMS: atom_id res chain seq x y z
N MET A 1 -2.75 -12.94 -2.46
CA MET A 1 -3.15 -11.77 -1.65
C MET A 1 -3.98 -12.17 -0.43
N VAL A 2 -5.12 -12.86 -0.56
CA VAL A 2 -5.96 -13.29 0.58
C VAL A 2 -5.16 -14.02 1.66
N PHE A 3 -4.35 -15.01 1.29
CA PHE A 3 -3.47 -15.73 2.23
C PHE A 3 -2.58 -14.77 3.05
N PHE A 4 -1.95 -13.80 2.39
CA PHE A 4 -1.11 -12.80 3.06
C PHE A 4 -1.93 -11.95 4.04
N LEU A 5 -3.08 -11.42 3.61
CA LEU A 5 -3.93 -10.54 4.42
C LEU A 5 -4.60 -11.26 5.62
N THR A 6 -4.69 -12.58 5.59
CA THR A 6 -5.28 -13.36 6.69
C THR A 6 -4.23 -14.02 7.58
N ILE A 7 -3.29 -14.74 6.99
CA ILE A 7 -2.34 -15.56 7.75
C ILE A 7 -1.27 -14.71 8.43
N VAL A 8 -0.73 -13.69 7.75
CA VAL A 8 0.33 -12.86 8.34
C VAL A 8 -0.15 -12.07 9.57
N PRO A 9 -1.32 -11.40 9.56
CA PRO A 9 -1.84 -10.77 10.76
C PRO A 9 -2.14 -11.77 11.89
N LEU A 10 -2.68 -12.95 11.58
CA LEU A 10 -2.93 -13.98 12.59
C LEU A 10 -1.63 -14.45 13.25
N ILE A 11 -0.60 -14.77 12.45
CA ILE A 11 0.72 -15.12 12.98
C ILE A 11 1.28 -13.95 13.81
N GLY A 12 1.14 -12.72 13.35
CA GLY A 12 1.57 -11.52 14.07
C GLY A 12 0.89 -11.40 15.45
N ILE A 13 -0.43 -11.50 15.49
CA ILE A 13 -1.21 -11.39 16.74
C ILE A 13 -0.88 -12.53 17.69
N PHE A 14 -0.98 -13.79 17.26
CA PHE A 14 -0.74 -14.94 18.12
C PHE A 14 0.74 -15.03 18.53
N GLY A 15 1.67 -14.85 17.58
CA GLY A 15 3.10 -14.89 17.87
C GLY A 15 3.52 -13.80 18.84
N THR A 16 3.07 -12.56 18.64
CA THR A 16 3.33 -11.47 19.58
C THR A 16 2.71 -11.73 20.95
N SER A 17 1.48 -12.24 21.01
CA SER A 17 0.83 -12.57 22.28
C SER A 17 1.60 -13.63 23.08
N ILE A 18 2.05 -14.69 22.41
CA ILE A 18 2.86 -15.75 23.03
C ILE A 18 4.22 -15.19 23.48
N TYR A 19 4.86 -14.39 22.62
CA TYR A 19 6.14 -13.76 22.95
C TYR A 19 6.03 -12.87 24.20
N VAL A 20 5.03 -11.97 24.22
CA VAL A 20 4.79 -11.05 25.34
C VAL A 20 4.45 -11.80 26.64
N TYR A 21 3.68 -12.88 26.55
CA TYR A 21 3.36 -13.71 27.70
C TYR A 21 4.61 -14.30 28.37
N HIS A 22 5.59 -14.75 27.59
CA HIS A 22 6.81 -15.38 28.10
C HIS A 22 7.95 -14.41 28.44
N ASN A 23 8.06 -13.29 27.71
CA ASN A 23 9.21 -12.39 27.79
C ASN A 23 8.87 -10.99 28.32
N GLY A 24 7.58 -10.64 28.41
CA GLY A 24 7.15 -9.27 28.67
C GLY A 24 7.34 -8.36 27.46
N ILE A 25 7.18 -7.06 27.69
CA ILE A 25 7.37 -6.01 26.67
C ILE A 25 8.56 -5.16 27.11
N VAL A 26 9.54 -4.98 26.22
CA VAL A 26 10.60 -4.00 26.41
C VAL A 26 10.21 -2.70 25.71
N TRP A 27 10.57 -1.55 26.27
CA TRP A 27 10.12 -0.23 25.80
C TRP A 27 10.49 0.09 24.34
N GLN A 28 11.53 -0.54 23.81
CA GLN A 28 11.97 -0.37 22.42
C GLN A 28 10.95 -0.91 21.41
N GLU A 29 10.24 -1.98 21.76
CA GLU A 29 9.31 -2.66 20.84
C GLU A 29 8.13 -1.76 20.40
N PRO A 30 7.35 -1.15 21.33
CA PRO A 30 6.29 -0.24 20.93
C PRO A 30 6.80 1.02 20.22
N ILE A 31 8.00 1.51 20.58
CA ILE A 31 8.60 2.65 19.88
C ILE A 31 8.95 2.26 18.45
N LEU A 32 9.59 1.12 18.22
CA LEU A 32 9.89 0.65 16.87
C LEU A 32 8.62 0.41 16.06
N LEU A 33 7.59 -0.17 16.66
CA LEU A 33 6.28 -0.34 15.99
C LEU A 33 5.72 1.01 15.52
N LEU A 34 5.72 2.02 16.39
CA LEU A 34 5.24 3.37 16.04
C LEU A 34 6.09 4.03 14.94
N ILE A 35 7.41 3.87 14.99
CA ILE A 35 8.32 4.39 13.96
C ILE A 35 8.02 3.74 12.60
N PHE A 36 7.95 2.40 12.55
CA PHE A 36 7.66 1.69 11.30
C PHE A 36 6.26 2.00 10.76
N TRP A 37 5.26 2.07 11.63
CA TRP A 37 3.91 2.47 11.25
C TRP A 37 3.89 3.88 10.66
N PHE A 38 4.55 4.84 11.31
CA PHE A 38 4.65 6.22 10.81
C PHE A 38 5.38 6.29 9.47
N ILE A 39 6.54 5.63 9.34
CA ILE A 39 7.34 5.63 8.11
C ILE A 39 6.55 5.02 6.95
N SER A 40 5.92 3.87 7.15
CA SER A 40 5.13 3.20 6.10
C SER A 40 3.91 4.03 5.70
N GLY A 41 3.17 4.58 6.67
CA GLY A 41 2.04 5.47 6.42
C GLY A 41 2.43 6.74 5.68
N MET A 42 3.57 7.35 6.04
CA MET A 42 4.11 8.50 5.29
C MET A 42 4.55 8.11 3.88
N GLY A 43 5.11 6.92 3.69
CA GLY A 43 5.47 6.38 2.38
C GLY A 43 4.26 6.24 1.46
N ILE A 44 3.13 5.75 1.97
CA ILE A 44 1.87 5.70 1.21
C ILE A 44 1.32 7.11 1.00
N THR A 45 1.13 7.89 2.07
CA THR A 45 0.45 9.20 1.98
C THR A 45 1.24 10.22 1.17
N MET A 46 2.53 10.41 1.46
CA MET A 46 3.38 11.39 0.78
C MET A 46 3.97 10.83 -0.52
N GLY A 47 4.34 9.55 -0.54
CA GLY A 47 4.95 8.90 -1.69
C GLY A 47 3.91 8.46 -2.71
N TYR A 48 3.29 7.31 -2.49
CA TYR A 48 2.39 6.68 -3.46
C TYR A 48 1.24 7.61 -3.85
N HIS A 49 0.56 8.20 -2.86
CA HIS A 49 -0.60 9.05 -3.07
C HIS A 49 -0.22 10.44 -3.62
N ARG A 50 0.45 11.28 -2.83
CA ARG A 50 0.65 12.70 -3.20
C ARG A 50 1.70 12.88 -4.28
N LEU A 51 2.87 12.22 -4.18
CA LEU A 51 3.95 12.40 -5.15
C LEU A 51 3.67 11.67 -6.46
N PHE A 52 3.39 10.35 -6.42
CA PHE A 52 3.31 9.53 -7.62
C PHE A 52 1.92 9.52 -8.26
N ALA A 53 0.84 9.44 -7.47
CA ALA A 53 -0.51 9.43 -8.06
C ALA A 53 -0.98 10.83 -8.45
N HIS A 54 -0.95 11.79 -7.51
CA HIS A 54 -1.49 13.14 -7.71
C HIS A 54 -0.49 14.16 -8.23
N LYS A 55 0.81 13.88 -8.20
CA LYS A 55 1.87 14.83 -8.61
C LYS A 55 1.75 16.18 -7.88
N SER A 56 1.32 16.16 -6.62
CA SER A 56 1.01 17.35 -5.82
C SER A 56 2.25 18.21 -5.51
N PHE A 57 3.44 17.63 -5.61
CA PHE A 57 4.71 18.31 -5.46
C PHE A 57 5.81 17.64 -6.30
N LYS A 58 6.93 18.34 -6.44
CA LYS A 58 8.13 17.83 -7.11
C LYS A 58 9.24 17.66 -6.09
N THR A 59 10.08 16.65 -6.28
CA THR A 59 11.23 16.39 -5.43
C THR A 59 12.39 15.80 -6.23
N ASN A 60 13.54 15.62 -5.59
CA ASN A 60 14.70 14.98 -6.19
C ASN A 60 14.62 13.45 -6.08
N SER A 61 15.47 12.76 -6.85
CA SER A 61 15.47 11.29 -6.90
C SER A 61 15.76 10.64 -5.54
N PHE A 62 16.55 11.26 -4.66
CA PHE A 62 16.84 10.72 -3.34
C PHE A 62 15.59 10.60 -2.48
N VAL A 63 14.76 11.66 -2.44
CA VAL A 63 13.48 11.64 -1.71
C VAL A 63 12.48 10.68 -2.37
N GLU A 64 12.48 10.58 -3.71
CA GLU A 64 11.65 9.56 -4.42
C GLU A 64 12.00 8.14 -3.96
N TRP A 65 13.28 7.82 -3.81
CA TRP A 65 13.74 6.52 -3.30
C TRP A 65 13.32 6.28 -1.86
N ILE A 66 13.49 7.26 -0.97
CA ILE A 66 13.05 7.14 0.43
C ILE A 66 11.55 6.86 0.50
N LEU A 67 10.74 7.64 -0.21
CA LEU A 67 9.29 7.50 -0.20
C LEU A 67 8.83 6.17 -0.83
N MET A 68 9.51 5.70 -1.87
CA MET A 68 9.26 4.39 -2.47
C MET A 68 9.53 3.25 -1.47
N ILE A 69 10.71 3.26 -0.84
CA ILE A 69 11.09 2.24 0.16
C ILE A 69 10.11 2.27 1.33
N SER A 70 9.81 3.47 1.86
CA SER A 70 8.89 3.64 2.98
C SER A 70 7.49 3.12 2.66
N GLY A 71 6.96 3.42 1.46
CA GLY A 71 5.65 2.92 1.02
C GLY A 71 5.64 1.41 0.79
N SER A 72 6.77 0.85 0.33
CA SER A 72 6.90 -0.61 0.16
C SER A 72 6.75 -1.38 1.49
N LEU A 73 7.06 -0.75 2.63
CA LEU A 73 6.87 -1.35 3.96
C LEU A 73 5.40 -1.56 4.33
N ALA A 74 4.47 -0.90 3.67
CA ALA A 74 3.03 -1.10 3.87
C ALA A 74 2.48 -2.34 3.15
N PHE A 75 3.26 -2.96 2.26
CA PHE A 75 2.86 -4.14 1.47
C PHE A 75 1.60 -3.94 0.61
N GLU A 76 1.34 -2.71 0.16
CA GLU A 76 0.18 -2.34 -0.66
C GLU A 76 0.43 -2.43 -2.18
N ASN A 77 1.21 -3.38 -2.64
CA ASN A 77 1.65 -3.54 -4.03
C ASN A 77 2.76 -2.58 -4.47
N THR A 78 3.12 -2.68 -5.76
CA THR A 78 4.06 -1.75 -6.39
C THR A 78 3.43 -0.38 -6.62
N ILE A 79 4.25 0.65 -6.73
CA ILE A 79 3.79 2.01 -7.07
C ILE A 79 2.94 2.02 -8.34
N LEU A 80 3.36 1.31 -9.39
CA LEU A 80 2.60 1.29 -10.65
C LEU A 80 1.20 0.71 -10.47
N LYS A 81 1.07 -0.40 -9.74
CA LYS A 81 -0.24 -1.02 -9.49
C LYS A 81 -1.10 -0.13 -8.59
N TRP A 82 -0.53 0.34 -7.48
CA TRP A 82 -1.23 1.19 -6.54
C TRP A 82 -1.74 2.48 -7.20
N VAL A 83 -0.88 3.18 -7.95
CA VAL A 83 -1.23 4.42 -8.65
C VAL A 83 -2.24 4.16 -9.76
N SER A 84 -2.13 3.03 -10.47
CA SER A 84 -3.09 2.66 -11.50
C SER A 84 -4.51 2.52 -10.93
N ASP A 85 -4.65 1.78 -9.82
CA ASP A 85 -5.95 1.58 -9.17
C ASP A 85 -6.48 2.88 -8.58
N HIS A 86 -5.62 3.67 -7.94
CA HIS A 86 -5.99 4.94 -7.33
C HIS A 86 -6.46 5.98 -8.35
N ARG A 87 -5.76 6.12 -9.49
CA ARG A 87 -6.19 7.00 -10.58
C ARG A 87 -7.49 6.50 -11.23
N LYS A 88 -7.67 5.17 -11.34
CA LYS A 88 -8.93 4.59 -11.81
C LYS A 88 -10.08 4.96 -10.87
N HIS A 89 -9.89 4.81 -9.54
CA HIS A 89 -10.87 5.22 -8.55
C HIS A 89 -11.26 6.70 -8.72
N HIS A 90 -10.30 7.63 -8.75
CA HIS A 90 -10.60 9.05 -8.91
C HIS A 90 -11.37 9.38 -10.20
N ASN A 91 -11.10 8.65 -11.29
CA ASN A 91 -11.79 8.87 -12.56
C ASN A 91 -13.21 8.30 -12.58
N LEU A 92 -13.50 7.31 -11.75
CA LEU A 92 -14.73 6.52 -11.79
C LEU A 92 -15.43 6.47 -10.41
N SER A 93 -15.06 7.38 -9.50
CA SER A 93 -15.55 7.39 -8.11
C SER A 93 -17.06 7.12 -8.02
N ASP A 94 -17.41 6.16 -7.16
CA ASP A 94 -18.78 5.76 -6.85
C ASP A 94 -19.61 5.22 -8.03
N THR A 95 -18.95 4.91 -9.15
CA THR A 95 -19.58 4.18 -10.26
C THR A 95 -19.37 2.67 -10.11
N LYS A 96 -20.04 1.87 -10.95
CA LYS A 96 -19.87 0.41 -11.01
C LYS A 96 -18.47 -0.04 -11.43
N ASP A 97 -17.71 0.83 -12.09
CA ASP A 97 -16.35 0.55 -12.56
C ASP A 97 -15.26 1.03 -11.59
N ASP A 98 -15.65 1.67 -10.50
CA ASP A 98 -14.75 2.04 -9.41
C ASP A 98 -14.28 0.77 -8.68
N PRO A 99 -12.96 0.50 -8.60
CA PRO A 99 -12.46 -0.74 -8.00
C PRO A 99 -12.85 -0.93 -6.54
N TYR A 100 -13.08 0.15 -5.79
CA TYR A 100 -13.43 0.11 -4.36
C TYR A 100 -14.58 1.05 -4.01
N SER A 101 -15.62 1.05 -4.87
CA SER A 101 -16.82 1.87 -4.67
C SER A 101 -17.50 1.60 -3.33
N ILE A 102 -17.80 2.68 -2.60
CA ILE A 102 -18.59 2.60 -1.36
C ILE A 102 -20.04 2.18 -1.61
N THR A 103 -20.53 2.32 -2.84
CA THR A 103 -21.87 1.87 -3.23
C THR A 103 -22.06 0.36 -3.14
N GLU A 104 -20.96 -0.41 -3.17
CA GLU A 104 -20.93 -1.86 -2.91
C GLU A 104 -20.85 -2.22 -1.42
N GLY A 105 -20.85 -1.21 -0.55
CA GLY A 105 -20.84 -1.35 0.90
C GLY A 105 -19.45 -1.18 1.53
N PHE A 106 -19.46 -0.88 2.84
CA PHE A 106 -18.25 -0.58 3.63
C PHE A 106 -17.17 -1.65 3.53
N TRP A 107 -17.53 -2.92 3.68
CA TRP A 107 -16.58 -4.02 3.64
C TRP A 107 -15.92 -4.19 2.27
N HIS A 108 -16.70 -3.96 1.19
CA HIS A 108 -16.15 -3.96 -0.16
C HIS A 108 -15.13 -2.83 -0.32
N ALA A 109 -15.52 -1.60 -0.04
CA ALA A 109 -14.65 -0.43 -0.18
C ALA A 109 -13.39 -0.50 0.68
N HIS A 110 -13.47 -1.12 1.87
CA HIS A 110 -12.34 -1.19 2.80
C HIS A 110 -11.30 -2.26 2.40
N ILE A 111 -11.74 -3.50 2.18
CA ILE A 111 -10.82 -4.63 1.93
C ILE A 111 -11.35 -5.65 0.91
N GLY A 112 -12.67 -5.77 0.78
CA GLY A 112 -13.30 -6.80 -0.04
C GLY A 112 -12.94 -6.72 -1.51
N TRP A 113 -12.70 -5.53 -2.03
CA TRP A 113 -12.27 -5.30 -3.41
C TRP A 113 -10.94 -6.02 -3.74
N ILE A 114 -10.01 -6.10 -2.78
CA ILE A 114 -8.74 -6.81 -2.95
C ILE A 114 -8.96 -8.32 -3.09
N ILE A 115 -9.96 -8.84 -2.38
CA ILE A 115 -10.32 -10.26 -2.35
C ILE A 115 -11.12 -10.64 -3.60
N LYS A 116 -12.03 -9.77 -4.04
CA LYS A 116 -12.88 -9.98 -5.22
C LYS A 116 -12.11 -9.90 -6.55
N ASN A 117 -11.07 -9.07 -6.62
CA ASN A 117 -10.32 -8.86 -7.85
C ASN A 117 -9.68 -10.17 -8.34
N THR A 118 -9.95 -10.52 -9.57
CA THR A 118 -9.30 -11.67 -10.24
C THR A 118 -7.80 -11.42 -10.43
N PRO A 119 -6.98 -12.48 -10.56
CA PRO A 119 -5.55 -12.32 -10.87
C PRO A 119 -5.30 -11.49 -12.14
N GLU A 120 -6.20 -11.60 -13.14
CA GLU A 120 -6.13 -10.81 -14.37
C GLU A 120 -6.37 -9.31 -14.11
N GLU A 121 -7.35 -8.97 -13.28
CA GLU A 121 -7.60 -7.57 -12.89
C GLU A 121 -6.47 -7.01 -12.03
N GLN A 122 -5.93 -7.82 -11.12
CA GLN A 122 -4.78 -7.44 -10.31
C GLN A 122 -3.52 -7.17 -11.15
N SER A 123 -3.37 -7.82 -12.30
CA SER A 123 -2.24 -7.62 -13.21
C SER A 123 -2.39 -6.39 -14.13
N LYS A 124 -3.60 -5.86 -14.30
CA LYS A 124 -3.84 -4.70 -15.18
C LYS A 124 -3.26 -3.42 -14.58
N ILE A 125 -2.31 -2.82 -15.29
CA ILE A 125 -1.69 -1.53 -14.96
C ILE A 125 -1.99 -0.55 -16.09
N LYS A 126 -2.63 0.57 -15.75
CA LYS A 126 -3.04 1.59 -16.74
C LYS A 126 -2.75 3.00 -16.22
N ALA A 127 -2.66 3.97 -17.15
CA ALA A 127 -2.53 5.39 -16.84
C ALA A 127 -1.31 5.78 -15.98
N VAL A 128 -0.18 5.05 -16.11
CA VAL A 128 1.05 5.24 -15.32
C VAL A 128 2.32 5.43 -16.14
N ARG A 129 2.22 5.64 -17.46
CA ARG A 129 3.39 5.82 -18.37
C ARG A 129 4.36 6.91 -17.91
N ASP A 130 3.85 7.94 -17.26
CA ASP A 130 4.62 9.03 -16.69
C ASP A 130 5.56 8.60 -15.55
N LEU A 131 5.32 7.44 -14.95
CA LEU A 131 6.09 6.89 -13.85
C LEU A 131 7.14 5.88 -14.31
N GLU A 132 6.94 5.24 -15.44
CA GLU A 132 7.79 4.16 -15.95
C GLU A 132 9.25 4.57 -16.20
N SER A 133 9.51 5.86 -16.41
CA SER A 133 10.87 6.39 -16.64
C SER A 133 11.67 6.57 -15.35
N LYS A 134 11.02 6.65 -14.18
CA LYS A 134 11.65 6.94 -12.88
C LYS A 134 12.50 5.77 -12.39
N SER A 135 13.74 6.04 -11.95
CA SER A 135 14.70 5.01 -11.52
C SER A 135 14.21 4.16 -10.34
N ALA A 136 13.61 4.79 -9.34
CA ALA A 136 13.06 4.10 -8.18
C ALA A 136 11.95 3.10 -8.59
N ILE A 137 11.06 3.53 -9.48
CA ILE A 137 9.96 2.69 -9.95
C ILE A 137 10.44 1.54 -10.84
N LYS A 138 11.42 1.80 -11.74
CA LYS A 138 12.05 0.74 -12.52
C LYS A 138 12.70 -0.33 -11.64
N PHE A 139 13.28 0.07 -10.51
CA PHE A 139 13.87 -0.86 -9.56
C PHE A 139 12.80 -1.71 -8.87
N GLN A 140 11.73 -1.10 -8.39
CA GLN A 140 10.65 -1.82 -7.68
C GLN A 140 9.92 -2.84 -8.56
N ASN A 141 9.91 -2.66 -9.88
CA ASN A 141 9.20 -3.54 -10.83
C ASN A 141 10.11 -4.59 -11.49
N LYS A 142 11.32 -4.81 -11.00
CA LYS A 142 12.19 -5.92 -11.41
C LYS A 142 11.93 -7.17 -10.58
#